data_bbe9411a8c0884a9343236a9e0051661
#
_entry.id   bbe9411a8c0884a9343236a9e0051661
#
_cell.length_a   1.000
_cell.length_b   1.000
_cell.length_c   1.000
_cell.angle_alpha   90.00
_cell.angle_beta   90.00
_cell.angle_gamma   90.00
#
_symmetry.space_group_name_H-M   'P 1'
#
loop_
_entity.id
_entity.type
_entity.pdbx_description
1 polymer ?
#
loop_
_entity_poly.entity_id
_entity_poly.type
_entity_poly.pdbx_seq_one_letter_code
_entity_poly.pdbx_strand_id
1 'polypeptide(L)'
;KKPEIDRFIAFYFRFLQEINTISPMRKLIIFFSFWFGVTIVTAQNTERKLYSIAFYNLENLFDTIHDAGKNDHEFLPDGSYWWSARKYEAKLHNLSKVLSSLSRDLVPEGPAVIGVAEVENRRALTDLVSRPAISNYKFVHYEGPDRRGIDCALLYDPQQFTVTNSKLVLSTPFEGGTVHLTRGFLI
;
A
#
# COMPACT_ATOMS: atom_id res chain seq x y z
N LYS A 1 -30.93 -38.40 5.05
CA LYS A 1 -30.58 -37.65 3.80
C LYS A 1 -31.32 -38.13 2.52
N LYS A 2 -31.76 -39.39 2.46
CA LYS A 2 -32.50 -39.96 1.31
C LYS A 2 -33.88 -39.30 1.07
N PRO A 3 -34.73 -39.02 2.08
CA PRO A 3 -36.09 -38.48 1.87
C PRO A 3 -36.11 -37.01 1.32
N GLU A 4 -35.09 -36.22 1.50
CA GLU A 4 -35.02 -34.85 0.94
C GLU A 4 -34.72 -34.87 -0.55
N ILE A 5 -33.85 -35.77 -1.00
CA ILE A 5 -33.51 -35.95 -2.41
C ILE A 5 -34.75 -36.45 -3.19
N ASP A 6 -35.49 -37.39 -2.62
CA ASP A 6 -36.69 -37.94 -3.25
C ASP A 6 -37.82 -36.87 -3.38
N ARG A 7 -37.93 -35.97 -2.38
CA ARG A 7 -38.85 -34.82 -2.43
C ARG A 7 -38.43 -33.80 -3.49
N PHE A 8 -37.13 -33.54 -3.61
CA PHE A 8 -36.61 -32.62 -4.63
C PHE A 8 -36.82 -33.16 -6.04
N ILE A 9 -36.57 -34.46 -6.25
CA ILE A 9 -36.78 -35.12 -7.52
C ILE A 9 -38.27 -35.11 -7.89
N ALA A 10 -39.18 -35.42 -6.96
CA ALA A 10 -40.63 -35.39 -7.19
C ALA A 10 -41.12 -33.96 -7.51
N PHE A 11 -40.60 -32.94 -6.81
CA PHE A 11 -40.89 -31.54 -7.10
C PHE A 11 -40.43 -31.15 -8.52
N TYR A 12 -39.22 -31.56 -8.89
CA TYR A 12 -38.64 -31.25 -10.20
C TYR A 12 -39.42 -31.88 -11.34
N PHE A 13 -39.86 -33.14 -11.20
CA PHE A 13 -40.70 -33.81 -12.20
C PHE A 13 -42.09 -33.16 -12.34
N ARG A 14 -42.70 -32.74 -11.23
CA ARG A 14 -43.96 -31.99 -11.26
C ARG A 14 -43.83 -30.67 -11.97
N PHE A 15 -42.79 -29.94 -11.66
CA PHE A 15 -42.48 -28.67 -12.29
C PHE A 15 -42.26 -28.81 -13.83
N LEU A 16 -41.55 -29.86 -14.25
CA LEU A 16 -41.38 -30.16 -15.70
C LEU A 16 -42.68 -30.51 -16.38
N GLN A 17 -43.61 -31.23 -15.73
CA GLN A 17 -44.92 -31.51 -16.28
C GLN A 17 -45.78 -30.26 -16.42
N GLU A 18 -45.77 -29.38 -15.45
CA GLU A 18 -46.49 -28.09 -15.52
C GLU A 18 -45.98 -27.18 -16.64
N ILE A 19 -44.66 -27.12 -16.83
CA ILE A 19 -44.08 -26.35 -17.95
C ILE A 19 -44.53 -26.87 -19.30
N ASN A 20 -44.76 -28.17 -19.43
CA ASN A 20 -45.19 -28.76 -20.72
C ASN A 20 -46.58 -28.33 -21.14
N THR A 21 -47.45 -27.95 -20.22
CA THR A 21 -48.81 -27.45 -20.46
C THR A 21 -48.85 -25.95 -20.78
N ILE A 22 -47.77 -25.23 -20.59
CA ILE A 22 -47.67 -23.77 -20.81
C ILE A 22 -47.48 -23.49 -22.30
N SER A 23 -48.14 -22.44 -22.83
CA SER A 23 -48.01 -22.03 -24.22
C SER A 23 -46.54 -21.69 -24.58
N PRO A 24 -46.13 -21.89 -25.85
CA PRO A 24 -44.72 -21.64 -26.28
C PRO A 24 -44.22 -20.25 -25.95
N MET A 25 -45.08 -19.24 -26.04
CA MET A 25 -44.76 -17.86 -25.76
C MET A 25 -44.46 -17.62 -24.26
N ARG A 26 -45.17 -18.26 -23.34
CA ARG A 26 -44.91 -18.20 -21.89
C ARG A 26 -43.65 -18.95 -21.50
N LYS A 27 -43.31 -20.05 -22.17
CA LYS A 27 -42.04 -20.77 -22.01
C LYS A 27 -40.86 -19.87 -22.35
N LEU A 28 -40.99 -19.12 -23.44
CA LEU A 28 -39.94 -18.16 -23.87
C LEU A 28 -39.73 -17.05 -22.85
N ILE A 29 -40.79 -16.48 -22.28
CA ILE A 29 -40.71 -15.44 -21.24
C ILE A 29 -40.03 -15.99 -20.00
N ILE A 30 -40.37 -17.19 -19.53
CA ILE A 30 -39.73 -17.81 -18.35
C ILE A 30 -38.24 -18.08 -18.62
N PHE A 31 -37.89 -18.55 -19.80
CA PHE A 31 -36.52 -18.81 -20.20
C PHE A 31 -35.70 -17.51 -20.24
N PHE A 32 -36.21 -16.44 -20.84
CA PHE A 32 -35.53 -15.13 -20.84
C PHE A 32 -35.42 -14.51 -19.46
N SER A 33 -36.45 -14.64 -18.61
CA SER A 33 -36.40 -14.14 -17.24
C SER A 33 -35.34 -14.87 -16.40
N PHE A 34 -35.20 -16.17 -16.56
CA PHE A 34 -34.18 -16.98 -15.90
C PHE A 34 -32.76 -16.62 -16.39
N TRP A 35 -32.61 -16.48 -17.72
CA TRP A 35 -31.34 -16.08 -18.33
C TRP A 35 -30.90 -14.67 -17.89
N PHE A 36 -31.85 -13.72 -17.84
CA PHE A 36 -31.58 -12.35 -17.38
C PHE A 36 -31.26 -12.30 -15.89
N GLY A 37 -31.93 -13.11 -15.07
CA GLY A 37 -31.63 -13.23 -13.62
C GLY A 37 -30.24 -13.78 -13.35
N VAL A 38 -29.77 -14.77 -14.09
CA VAL A 38 -28.42 -15.34 -13.95
C VAL A 38 -27.35 -14.33 -14.33
N THR A 39 -27.55 -13.52 -15.37
CA THR A 39 -26.59 -12.50 -15.79
C THR A 39 -26.44 -11.37 -14.75
N ILE A 40 -27.54 -11.01 -14.06
CA ILE A 40 -27.48 -9.98 -12.99
C ILE A 40 -26.70 -10.47 -11.76
N VAL A 41 -26.86 -11.75 -11.38
CA VAL A 41 -26.14 -12.33 -10.23
C VAL A 41 -24.63 -12.44 -10.49
N THR A 42 -24.20 -12.71 -11.71
CA THR A 42 -22.77 -12.77 -12.05
C THR A 42 -22.11 -11.39 -12.15
N ALA A 43 -22.88 -10.31 -12.38
CA ALA A 43 -22.34 -8.95 -12.46
C ALA A 43 -22.06 -8.32 -11.09
N GLN A 44 -22.45 -8.94 -9.97
CA GLN A 44 -22.29 -8.37 -8.62
C GLN A 44 -21.06 -8.87 -7.86
N ASN A 45 -20.29 -9.80 -8.37
CA ASN A 45 -19.04 -10.25 -7.77
C ASN A 45 -17.85 -9.40 -8.24
N THR A 46 -17.90 -8.11 -7.99
CA THR A 46 -16.68 -7.28 -8.04
C THR A 46 -15.93 -7.54 -6.74
N GLU A 47 -14.91 -8.37 -6.78
CA GLU A 47 -13.98 -8.54 -5.64
C GLU A 47 -13.40 -7.16 -5.31
N ARG A 48 -13.79 -6.64 -4.15
CA ARG A 48 -13.21 -5.39 -3.63
C ARG A 48 -11.88 -5.73 -2.98
N LYS A 49 -10.80 -5.29 -3.57
CA LYS A 49 -9.48 -5.39 -2.97
C LYS A 49 -9.27 -4.20 -2.01
N LEU A 50 -8.93 -4.50 -0.76
CA LEU A 50 -8.57 -3.49 0.23
C LEU A 50 -7.08 -3.17 0.08
N TYR A 51 -6.73 -1.89 0.06
CA TYR A 51 -5.36 -1.41 0.10
C TYR A 51 -5.15 -0.58 1.35
N SER A 52 -3.98 -0.69 1.95
CA SER A 52 -3.56 0.15 3.06
C SER A 52 -2.53 1.17 2.59
N ILE A 53 -2.65 2.40 3.08
CA ILE A 53 -1.67 3.47 2.94
C ILE A 53 -1.26 3.86 4.35
N ALA A 54 0.04 3.90 4.61
CA ALA A 54 0.60 4.26 5.90
C ALA A 54 1.52 5.49 5.79
N PHE A 55 1.77 6.14 6.92
CA PHE A 55 2.79 7.15 7.06
C PHE A 55 3.60 6.88 8.33
N TYR A 56 4.93 7.01 8.25
CA TYR A 56 5.82 6.77 9.38
C TYR A 56 6.99 7.75 9.40
N ASN A 57 7.26 8.35 10.57
CA ASN A 57 8.47 9.16 10.78
C ASN A 57 9.63 8.24 11.14
N LEU A 58 10.73 8.30 10.37
CA LEU A 58 11.92 7.49 10.59
C LEU A 58 12.83 8.03 11.71
N GLU A 59 12.46 9.16 12.32
CA GLU A 59 13.16 9.78 13.45
C GLU A 59 14.66 10.01 13.17
N ASN A 60 14.97 10.78 12.14
CA ASN A 60 16.32 11.10 11.71
C ASN A 60 17.11 9.83 11.31
N LEU A 61 16.67 9.17 10.24
CA LEU A 61 17.43 8.07 9.66
C LEU A 61 18.62 8.62 8.87
N PHE A 62 19.72 8.86 9.54
CA PHE A 62 21.03 9.20 8.97
C PHE A 62 21.86 7.93 8.77
N ASP A 63 22.68 7.91 7.73
CA ASP A 63 23.77 6.94 7.64
C ASP A 63 25.00 7.38 8.46
N THR A 64 26.19 6.92 8.14
CA THR A 64 27.41 7.23 8.90
C THR A 64 28.44 8.00 8.09
N ILE A 65 28.02 8.58 6.94
CA ILE A 65 28.90 9.24 5.97
C ILE A 65 28.42 10.66 5.76
N HIS A 66 29.32 11.63 5.95
CA HIS A 66 29.01 13.04 5.74
C HIS A 66 28.60 13.35 4.28
N ASP A 67 27.47 14.01 4.12
CA ASP A 67 27.00 14.52 2.82
C ASP A 67 27.49 15.97 2.62
N ALA A 68 28.18 16.19 1.51
CA ALA A 68 28.80 17.49 1.22
C ALA A 68 27.76 18.63 1.20
N GLY A 69 28.02 19.68 1.98
CA GLY A 69 27.14 20.85 2.07
C GLY A 69 25.94 20.68 3.01
N LYS A 70 25.84 19.56 3.74
CA LYS A 70 24.83 19.33 4.76
C LYS A 70 25.39 19.52 6.16
N ASN A 71 24.52 19.86 7.11
CA ASN A 71 24.86 19.98 8.53
C ASN A 71 24.40 18.71 9.26
N ASP A 72 25.05 17.61 8.95
CA ASP A 72 24.78 16.26 9.45
C ASP A 72 25.83 15.77 10.48
N HIS A 73 26.79 16.64 10.84
CA HIS A 73 27.92 16.29 11.68
C HIS A 73 27.58 15.64 13.02
N GLU A 74 26.40 15.93 13.57
CA GLU A 74 25.93 15.30 14.80
C GLU A 74 25.68 13.80 14.65
N PHE A 75 25.35 13.36 13.44
CA PHE A 75 25.04 11.97 13.08
C PHE A 75 26.22 11.21 12.46
N LEU A 76 27.45 11.68 12.69
CA LEU A 76 28.65 10.95 12.30
C LEU A 76 29.21 10.10 13.47
N PRO A 77 30.07 9.12 13.18
CA PRO A 77 30.68 8.29 14.22
C PRO A 77 31.45 9.06 15.28
N ASP A 78 32.04 10.21 14.92
CA ASP A 78 32.77 11.17 15.78
C ASP A 78 31.91 12.39 16.17
N GLY A 79 30.66 12.43 15.76
CA GLY A 79 29.72 13.49 16.10
C GLY A 79 29.13 13.36 17.52
N SER A 80 28.30 14.35 17.92
CA SER A 80 27.74 14.43 19.27
C SER A 80 26.88 13.24 19.67
N TYR A 81 26.22 12.60 18.71
CA TYR A 81 25.39 11.37 18.92
C TYR A 81 26.21 10.08 18.89
N TRP A 82 27.51 10.14 18.54
CA TRP A 82 28.35 8.95 18.40
C TRP A 82 27.67 7.91 17.50
N TRP A 83 27.23 8.38 16.32
CA TRP A 83 26.37 7.61 15.41
C TRP A 83 27.16 6.54 14.66
N SER A 84 27.46 5.45 15.35
CA SER A 84 28.26 4.35 14.81
C SER A 84 27.49 3.48 13.84
N ALA A 85 28.19 2.75 12.98
CA ALA A 85 27.62 1.75 12.07
C ALA A 85 26.73 0.74 12.81
N ARG A 86 27.10 0.34 14.06
CA ARG A 86 26.26 -0.55 14.87
C ARG A 86 24.92 0.07 15.24
N LYS A 87 24.89 1.37 15.58
CA LYS A 87 23.63 2.07 15.85
C LYS A 87 22.78 2.20 14.60
N TYR A 88 23.38 2.53 13.48
CA TYR A 88 22.72 2.61 12.19
C TYR A 88 22.10 1.27 11.78
N GLU A 89 22.86 0.18 11.84
CA GLU A 89 22.39 -1.17 11.55
C GLU A 89 21.21 -1.60 12.45
N ALA A 90 21.30 -1.32 13.76
CA ALA A 90 20.24 -1.60 14.71
C ALA A 90 18.96 -0.80 14.37
N LYS A 91 19.10 0.46 13.99
CA LYS A 91 17.98 1.32 13.59
C LYS A 91 17.32 0.79 12.32
N LEU A 92 18.08 0.47 11.28
CA LEU A 92 17.55 -0.12 10.04
C LEU A 92 16.78 -1.43 10.32
N HIS A 93 17.34 -2.29 11.18
CA HIS A 93 16.69 -3.54 11.58
C HIS A 93 15.36 -3.27 12.30
N ASN A 94 15.32 -2.35 13.25
CA ASN A 94 14.09 -2.04 13.99
C ASN A 94 13.05 -1.38 13.10
N LEU A 95 13.44 -0.41 12.26
CA LEU A 95 12.54 0.24 11.30
C LEU A 95 11.96 -0.76 10.32
N SER A 96 12.76 -1.67 9.77
CA SER A 96 12.26 -2.69 8.84
C SER A 96 11.20 -3.60 9.48
N LYS A 97 11.37 -3.97 10.75
CA LYS A 97 10.36 -4.73 11.51
C LYS A 97 9.06 -3.94 11.69
N VAL A 98 9.17 -2.67 12.11
CA VAL A 98 7.98 -1.83 12.32
C VAL A 98 7.25 -1.63 11.00
N LEU A 99 7.96 -1.21 9.94
CA LEU A 99 7.34 -0.96 8.63
C LEU A 99 6.69 -2.22 8.06
N SER A 100 7.31 -3.39 8.24
CA SER A 100 6.74 -4.66 7.80
C SER A 100 5.50 -5.09 8.57
N SER A 101 5.27 -4.58 9.79
CA SER A 101 4.12 -4.93 10.62
C SER A 101 2.91 -4.02 10.44
N LEU A 102 3.09 -2.86 9.77
CA LEU A 102 2.02 -1.89 9.60
C LEU A 102 0.82 -2.50 8.86
N SER A 103 -0.38 -2.26 9.39
CA SER A 103 -1.68 -2.62 8.80
C SER A 103 -1.89 -4.10 8.47
N ARG A 104 -1.03 -5.02 8.91
CA ARG A 104 -1.15 -6.45 8.58
C ARG A 104 -2.33 -7.15 9.22
N ASP A 105 -2.88 -6.57 10.26
CA ASP A 105 -4.14 -7.00 10.90
C ASP A 105 -5.37 -6.75 10.00
N LEU A 106 -5.29 -5.76 9.11
CA LEU A 106 -6.35 -5.38 8.17
C LEU A 106 -6.06 -5.86 6.73
N VAL A 107 -4.81 -5.78 6.32
CA VAL A 107 -4.32 -6.15 4.98
C VAL A 107 -3.09 -7.06 5.14
N PRO A 108 -3.21 -8.37 4.95
CA PRO A 108 -2.12 -9.33 5.20
C PRO A 108 -0.85 -9.04 4.39
N GLU A 109 -0.98 -8.47 3.20
CA GLU A 109 0.13 -8.05 2.35
C GLU A 109 0.89 -6.84 2.91
N GLY A 110 0.29 -6.14 3.88
CA GLY A 110 0.79 -4.88 4.43
C GLY A 110 0.43 -3.67 3.58
N PRO A 111 0.96 -2.48 3.91
CA PRO A 111 0.66 -1.26 3.17
C PRO A 111 1.14 -1.34 1.73
N ALA A 112 0.28 -0.96 0.81
CA ALA A 112 0.65 -0.83 -0.59
C ALA A 112 1.60 0.37 -0.82
N VAL A 113 1.46 1.40 0.04
CA VAL A 113 2.25 2.63 0.01
C VAL A 113 2.56 3.07 1.43
N ILE A 114 3.81 3.49 1.70
CA ILE A 114 4.23 4.07 2.97
C ILE A 114 4.94 5.39 2.69
N GLY A 115 4.34 6.50 3.09
CA GLY A 115 5.03 7.79 3.19
C GLY A 115 6.00 7.74 4.37
N VAL A 116 7.24 8.14 4.16
CA VAL A 116 8.24 8.23 5.23
C VAL A 116 8.82 9.62 5.29
N ALA A 117 9.15 10.08 6.48
CA ALA A 117 9.79 11.35 6.73
C ALA A 117 11.07 11.18 7.56
N GLU A 118 11.92 12.20 7.53
CA GLU A 118 13.18 12.26 8.26
C GLU A 118 14.17 11.17 7.84
N VAL A 119 14.34 10.99 6.55
CA VAL A 119 15.43 10.20 5.95
C VAL A 119 16.47 11.15 5.36
N GLU A 120 17.73 10.84 5.57
CA GLU A 120 18.83 11.69 5.10
C GLU A 120 18.93 11.69 3.56
N ASN A 121 19.06 10.52 2.95
CA ASN A 121 19.40 10.43 1.55
C ASN A 121 18.95 9.11 0.90
N ARG A 122 19.23 8.99 -0.40
CA ARG A 122 18.95 7.77 -1.17
C ARG A 122 19.71 6.54 -0.66
N ARG A 123 20.92 6.70 -0.11
CA ARG A 123 21.73 5.60 0.43
C ARG A 123 21.03 4.98 1.63
N ALA A 124 20.60 5.80 2.60
CA ALA A 124 19.86 5.33 3.77
C ALA A 124 18.56 4.61 3.39
N LEU A 125 17.82 5.08 2.36
CA LEU A 125 16.64 4.40 1.85
C LEU A 125 16.98 3.07 1.18
N THR A 126 18.06 3.00 0.40
CA THR A 126 18.51 1.77 -0.24
C THR A 126 18.87 0.71 0.80
N ASP A 127 19.58 1.11 1.85
CA ASP A 127 19.93 0.22 2.95
C ASP A 127 18.70 -0.25 3.73
N LEU A 128 17.71 0.64 3.91
CA LEU A 128 16.45 0.30 4.58
C LEU A 128 15.64 -0.73 3.77
N VAL A 129 15.38 -0.48 2.48
CA VAL A 129 14.59 -1.40 1.66
C VAL A 129 15.35 -2.68 1.27
N SER A 130 16.67 -2.75 1.48
CA SER A 130 17.44 -3.98 1.34
C SER A 130 17.18 -4.99 2.46
N ARG A 131 16.54 -4.57 3.57
CA ARG A 131 16.24 -5.46 4.71
C ARG A 131 15.19 -6.50 4.31
N PRO A 132 15.41 -7.79 4.63
CA PRO A 132 14.51 -8.88 4.19
C PRO A 132 13.04 -8.66 4.52
N ALA A 133 12.74 -7.99 5.65
CA ALA A 133 11.36 -7.77 6.10
C ALA A 133 10.55 -6.83 5.20
N ILE A 134 11.21 -5.97 4.41
CA ILE A 134 10.59 -4.97 3.53
C ILE A 134 11.24 -4.90 2.14
N SER A 135 11.95 -5.94 1.73
CA SER A 135 12.66 -5.99 0.44
C SER A 135 11.74 -6.02 -0.79
N ASN A 136 10.43 -6.20 -0.58
CA ASN A 136 9.42 -6.06 -1.61
C ASN A 136 9.15 -4.59 -2.00
N TYR A 137 9.53 -3.62 -1.17
CA TYR A 137 9.29 -2.22 -1.46
C TYR A 137 10.37 -1.63 -2.38
N LYS A 138 9.91 -0.74 -3.26
CA LYS A 138 10.73 0.26 -3.96
C LYS A 138 10.43 1.64 -3.38
N PHE A 139 11.19 2.66 -3.79
CA PHE A 139 10.96 4.00 -3.29
C PHE A 139 11.08 5.09 -4.36
N VAL A 140 10.40 6.20 -4.09
CA VAL A 140 10.58 7.49 -4.77
C VAL A 140 11.16 8.46 -3.76
N HIS A 141 12.24 9.13 -4.13
CA HIS A 141 12.94 10.09 -3.28
C HIS A 141 13.52 11.22 -4.11
N TYR A 142 13.44 12.42 -3.58
CA TYR A 142 14.05 13.63 -4.11
C TYR A 142 14.81 14.34 -3.01
N GLU A 143 16.04 14.74 -3.33
CA GLU A 143 16.83 15.58 -2.44
C GLU A 143 16.18 16.94 -2.27
N GLY A 144 16.09 17.39 -1.06
CA GLY A 144 15.47 18.63 -0.73
C GLY A 144 16.43 19.70 -0.20
N PRO A 145 15.93 20.92 0.06
CA PRO A 145 16.73 22.06 0.48
C PRO A 145 17.01 22.10 1.99
N ASP A 146 16.64 21.11 2.78
CA ASP A 146 16.94 21.11 4.21
C ASP A 146 18.45 21.12 4.48
N ARG A 147 18.88 21.98 5.40
CA ARG A 147 20.31 22.13 5.73
C ARG A 147 20.90 20.92 6.42
N ARG A 148 20.09 20.16 7.18
CA ARG A 148 20.51 18.93 7.84
C ARG A 148 20.56 17.75 6.87
N GLY A 149 19.89 17.89 5.71
CA GLY A 149 19.79 16.83 4.71
C GLY A 149 18.62 15.89 4.92
N ILE A 150 17.66 16.20 5.80
CA ILE A 150 16.51 15.29 5.97
C ILE A 150 15.41 15.57 4.96
N ASP A 151 14.83 14.49 4.45
CA ASP A 151 13.84 14.47 3.39
C ASP A 151 12.64 13.62 3.71
N CYS A 152 11.67 13.64 2.78
CA CYS A 152 10.57 12.68 2.74
C CYS A 152 10.79 11.72 1.56
N ALA A 153 10.26 10.50 1.71
CA ALA A 153 10.23 9.53 0.64
C ALA A 153 8.89 8.78 0.61
N LEU A 154 8.63 8.09 -0.48
CA LEU A 154 7.51 7.20 -0.61
C LEU A 154 8.03 5.80 -0.90
N LEU A 155 7.71 4.84 -0.04
CA LEU A 155 7.90 3.42 -0.30
C LEU A 155 6.62 2.88 -0.94
N TYR A 156 6.75 1.99 -1.93
CA TYR A 156 5.60 1.36 -2.58
C TYR A 156 5.90 -0.09 -2.94
N ASP A 157 4.88 -0.94 -2.84
CA ASP A 157 4.96 -2.31 -3.28
C ASP A 157 4.63 -2.40 -4.78
N PRO A 158 5.60 -2.74 -5.65
CA PRO A 158 5.40 -2.79 -7.10
C PRO A 158 4.46 -3.91 -7.56
N GLN A 159 4.11 -4.85 -6.69
CA GLN A 159 3.08 -5.87 -6.99
C GLN A 159 1.67 -5.31 -6.83
N GLN A 160 1.51 -4.21 -6.09
CA GLN A 160 0.21 -3.59 -5.81
C GLN A 160 0.03 -2.29 -6.59
N PHE A 161 1.09 -1.50 -6.77
CA PHE A 161 1.04 -0.18 -7.42
C PHE A 161 2.21 0.04 -8.36
N THR A 162 1.94 0.80 -9.41
CA THR A 162 2.95 1.28 -10.35
C THR A 162 2.99 2.80 -10.30
N VAL A 163 4.18 3.36 -10.07
CA VAL A 163 4.38 4.81 -10.14
C VAL A 163 4.35 5.24 -11.60
N THR A 164 3.36 6.02 -11.99
CA THR A 164 3.20 6.54 -13.36
C THR A 164 3.89 7.89 -13.55
N ASN A 165 3.94 8.70 -12.48
CA ASN A 165 4.62 9.98 -12.46
C ASN A 165 4.98 10.36 -11.03
N SER A 166 6.02 11.16 -10.84
CA SER A 166 6.38 11.74 -9.56
C SER A 166 7.11 13.06 -9.75
N LYS A 167 6.92 13.99 -8.81
CA LYS A 167 7.63 15.27 -8.81
C LYS A 167 7.84 15.78 -7.40
N LEU A 168 8.93 16.52 -7.20
CA LEU A 168 9.14 17.29 -5.99
C LEU A 168 8.22 18.50 -5.97
N VAL A 169 7.45 18.67 -4.91
CA VAL A 169 6.68 19.87 -4.63
C VAL A 169 7.25 20.52 -3.38
N LEU A 170 7.79 21.72 -3.53
CA LEU A 170 8.25 22.52 -2.39
C LEU A 170 7.10 23.39 -1.91
N SER A 171 6.81 23.35 -0.61
CA SER A 171 5.88 24.32 -0.03
C SER A 171 6.57 25.69 -0.01
N THR A 172 5.91 26.69 -0.59
CA THR A 172 6.33 28.08 -0.45
C THR A 172 5.88 28.62 0.91
N PRO A 173 6.68 29.52 1.53
CA PRO A 173 6.27 30.19 2.74
C PRO A 173 4.95 30.92 2.58
N PHE A 174 4.11 30.85 3.59
CA PHE A 174 2.99 31.79 3.72
C PHE A 174 3.60 33.17 4.05
N GLU A 175 3.18 34.24 3.34
CA GLU A 175 3.65 35.58 3.60
C GLU A 175 3.43 35.96 5.05
N GLY A 176 4.50 36.22 5.81
CA GLY A 176 4.48 36.71 7.19
C GLY A 176 4.99 35.76 8.28
N GLY A 177 5.45 34.56 7.99
CA GLY A 177 5.94 33.58 8.96
C GLY A 177 7.39 33.14 8.75
N THR A 178 8.07 32.76 9.84
CA THR A 178 9.35 32.04 9.74
C THR A 178 9.10 30.67 9.15
N VAL A 179 9.68 30.40 7.98
CA VAL A 179 9.37 29.20 7.22
C VAL A 179 10.18 28.02 7.69
N HIS A 180 9.52 27.04 8.25
CA HIS A 180 10.00 25.67 8.17
C HIS A 180 9.52 25.08 6.83
N LEU A 181 10.49 24.80 5.95
CA LEU A 181 10.18 24.16 4.65
C LEU A 181 9.59 22.78 4.90
N THR A 182 8.26 22.68 4.84
CA THR A 182 7.58 21.40 4.85
C THR A 182 7.51 20.92 3.41
N ARG A 183 7.98 19.72 3.15
CA ARG A 183 8.04 19.13 1.81
C ARG A 183 6.91 18.17 1.62
N GLY A 184 6.31 18.20 0.44
CA GLY A 184 5.31 17.25 0.02
C GLY A 184 5.71 16.54 -1.28
N PHE A 185 5.28 15.30 -1.44
CA PHE A 185 5.33 14.58 -2.69
C PHE A 185 3.94 14.58 -3.30
N LEU A 186 3.86 14.82 -4.61
CA LEU A 186 2.67 14.49 -5.40
C LEU A 186 3.01 13.32 -6.31
N ILE A 187 2.24 12.28 -6.18
CA ILE A 187 2.35 11.06 -7.00
C ILE A 187 1.15 11.00 -7.92
#